data_bf79ba59b6e2b95dd389f42b49691019
#
_entry.id   bf79ba59b6e2b95dd389f42b49691019
#
_cell.length_a   1.000
_cell.length_b   1.000
_cell.length_c   1.000
_cell.angle_alpha   90.00
_cell.angle_beta   90.00
_cell.angle_gamma   90.00
#
_symmetry.space_group_name_H-M   'P 1'
#
loop_
_entity.id
_entity.type
_entity.pdbx_description
1 polymer ?
#
loop_
_entity_poly.entity_id
_entity_poly.type
_entity_poly.pdbx_seq_one_letter_code
_entity_poly.pdbx_strand_id
1 'polypeptide(L)'
;MLYFLTGVTSSGKSFVAHEIAIERNIPILSLDSMAVYKGLDILSAKPTDVMRAQVEYLGIDIADHDQNFSVVDYLNYLIDIDFPKMTYDKDILAVGGTGLYFSSMIKNFEFKPTDPTIRAELEQLNYGQLLKFHEMYKIELP
;
A
#
# COMPACT_ATOMS: atom_id res chain seq x y z
N MET A 1 14.32 0.57 13.36
CA MET A 1 13.38 -0.57 13.55
C MET A 1 12.05 -0.22 12.89
N LEU A 2 11.29 -1.19 12.36
CA LEU A 2 9.99 -0.96 11.73
C LEU A 2 8.87 -1.43 12.67
N TYR A 3 7.98 -0.50 13.05
CA TYR A 3 6.79 -0.77 13.86
C TYR A 3 5.56 -0.72 12.97
N PHE A 4 4.53 -1.50 13.32
CA PHE A 4 3.28 -1.55 12.57
C PHE A 4 2.09 -1.18 13.47
N LEU A 5 1.25 -0.23 13.02
CA LEU A 5 -0.03 0.10 13.63
C LEU A 5 -1.15 -0.22 12.64
N THR A 6 -1.90 -1.27 12.95
CA THR A 6 -3.02 -1.73 12.11
C THR A 6 -4.34 -1.65 12.87
N GLY A 7 -5.45 -1.73 12.13
CA GLY A 7 -6.79 -1.74 12.70
C GLY A 7 -7.82 -1.34 11.66
N VAL A 8 -9.10 -1.48 12.00
CA VAL A 8 -10.21 -1.18 11.10
C VAL A 8 -10.28 0.30 10.70
N THR A 9 -10.89 0.58 9.56
CA THR A 9 -11.14 1.96 9.11
C THR A 9 -11.90 2.74 10.17
N SER A 10 -11.60 4.03 10.30
CA SER A 10 -12.21 4.95 11.29
C SER A 10 -11.95 4.62 12.78
N SER A 11 -10.97 3.77 13.08
CA SER A 11 -10.58 3.44 14.47
C SER A 11 -9.66 4.48 15.15
N GLY A 12 -9.33 5.60 14.47
CA GLY A 12 -8.44 6.63 15.01
C GLY A 12 -6.94 6.36 14.82
N LYS A 13 -6.56 5.30 14.08
CA LYS A 13 -5.14 4.92 13.84
C LYS A 13 -4.26 6.09 13.43
N SER A 14 -4.72 6.88 12.44
CA SER A 14 -3.91 7.96 11.86
C SER A 14 -3.61 9.06 12.89
N PHE A 15 -4.57 9.35 13.76
CA PHE A 15 -4.36 10.31 14.86
C PHE A 15 -3.34 9.76 15.87
N VAL A 16 -3.54 8.55 16.36
CA VAL A 16 -2.62 7.90 17.32
C VAL A 16 -1.21 7.77 16.72
N ALA A 17 -1.12 7.40 15.43
CA ALA A 17 0.16 7.29 14.74
C ALA A 17 0.90 8.64 14.68
N HIS A 18 0.17 9.72 14.41
CA HIS A 18 0.73 11.06 14.34
C HIS A 18 1.30 11.51 15.71
N GLU A 19 0.55 11.31 16.80
CA GLU A 19 1.01 11.61 18.15
C GLU A 19 2.27 10.81 18.54
N ILE A 20 2.29 9.50 18.23
CA ILE A 20 3.46 8.65 18.45
C ILE A 20 4.66 9.16 17.64
N ALA A 21 4.43 9.52 16.38
CA ALA A 21 5.50 9.98 15.48
C ALA A 21 6.11 11.31 15.96
N ILE A 22 5.30 12.24 16.47
CA ILE A 22 5.79 13.48 17.10
C ILE A 22 6.61 13.14 18.35
N GLU A 23 6.04 12.36 19.27
CA GLU A 23 6.70 12.02 20.54
C GLU A 23 8.05 11.33 20.33
N ARG A 24 8.11 10.43 19.35
CA ARG A 24 9.30 9.63 19.07
C ARG A 24 10.23 10.24 18.03
N ASN A 25 9.82 11.34 17.38
CA ASN A 25 10.53 11.94 16.27
C ASN A 25 10.88 10.94 15.16
N ILE A 26 9.87 10.17 14.71
CA ILE A 26 10.01 9.13 13.69
C ILE A 26 9.06 9.38 12.51
N PRO A 27 9.42 8.98 11.28
CA PRO A 27 8.53 9.08 10.14
C PRO A 27 7.40 8.06 10.18
N ILE A 28 6.30 8.38 9.49
CA ILE A 28 5.18 7.48 9.23
C ILE A 28 5.26 6.97 7.81
N LEU A 29 5.16 5.64 7.62
CA LEU A 29 4.93 5.01 6.34
C LEU A 29 3.44 4.67 6.19
N SER A 30 2.76 5.29 5.22
CA SER A 30 1.36 5.01 4.92
C SER A 30 1.19 3.70 4.17
N LEU A 31 0.44 2.75 4.73
CA LEU A 31 0.02 1.49 4.08
C LEU A 31 -1.44 1.59 3.62
N ASP A 32 -1.79 2.69 2.96
CA ASP A 32 -3.13 2.95 2.44
C ASP A 32 -3.08 3.08 0.91
N SER A 33 -3.81 2.18 0.22
CA SER A 33 -3.84 2.13 -1.24
C SER A 33 -4.52 3.33 -1.90
N MET A 34 -5.26 4.15 -1.16
CA MET A 34 -5.89 5.37 -1.67
C MET A 34 -5.04 6.61 -1.39
N ALA A 35 -4.27 6.61 -0.32
CA ALA A 35 -3.40 7.74 0.03
C ALA A 35 -2.22 7.93 -0.94
N VAL A 36 -1.90 6.92 -1.74
CA VAL A 36 -0.84 6.97 -2.76
C VAL A 36 -1.14 7.98 -3.87
N TYR A 37 -2.41 8.23 -4.18
CA TYR A 37 -2.80 9.09 -5.30
C TYR A 37 -2.78 10.57 -4.94
N LYS A 38 -2.11 11.40 -5.75
CA LYS A 38 -2.10 12.86 -5.62
C LYS A 38 -3.50 13.46 -5.75
N GLY A 39 -3.77 14.51 -4.99
CA GLY A 39 -5.00 15.29 -5.10
C GLY A 39 -6.26 14.64 -4.49
N LEU A 40 -6.20 13.44 -3.95
CA LEU A 40 -7.31 12.76 -3.29
C LEU A 40 -7.30 12.96 -1.76
N ASP A 41 -6.95 14.14 -1.27
CA ASP A 41 -6.63 14.39 0.13
C ASP A 41 -7.82 14.19 1.07
N ILE A 42 -8.99 14.70 0.69
CA ILE A 42 -10.22 14.58 1.47
C ILE A 42 -10.75 13.15 1.42
N LEU A 43 -10.79 12.57 0.21
CA LEU A 43 -11.38 11.24 -0.01
C LEU A 43 -10.60 10.13 0.75
N SER A 44 -9.29 10.23 0.80
CA SER A 44 -8.42 9.27 1.48
C SER A 44 -8.00 9.70 2.89
N ALA A 45 -8.61 10.78 3.41
CA ALA A 45 -8.32 11.32 4.75
C ALA A 45 -6.82 11.44 5.04
N LYS A 46 -6.07 11.98 4.08
CA LYS A 46 -4.63 12.19 4.23
C LYS A 46 -4.31 13.17 5.36
N PRO A 47 -3.08 13.13 5.87
CA PRO A 47 -2.62 14.11 6.85
C PRO A 47 -2.67 15.52 6.23
N THR A 48 -3.10 16.48 7.04
CA THR A 48 -3.15 17.90 6.64
C THR A 48 -1.74 18.48 6.47
N ASP A 49 -1.62 19.62 5.80
CA ASP A 49 -0.33 20.31 5.64
C ASP A 49 0.33 20.62 6.99
N VAL A 50 -0.47 20.96 8.01
CA VAL A 50 0.03 21.17 9.38
C VAL A 50 0.66 19.89 9.94
N MET A 51 0.01 18.75 9.76
CA MET A 51 0.55 17.45 10.21
C MET A 51 1.80 17.06 9.42
N ARG A 52 1.82 17.30 8.12
CA ARG A 52 2.98 17.03 7.26
C ARG A 52 4.18 17.93 7.58
N ALA A 53 3.95 19.12 8.10
CA ALA A 53 5.01 19.99 8.57
C ALA A 53 5.65 19.52 9.90
N GLN A 54 4.93 18.71 10.67
CA GLN A 54 5.39 18.19 11.95
C GLN A 54 6.05 16.81 11.85
N VAL A 55 5.58 15.98 10.93
CA VAL A 55 5.99 14.57 10.77
C VAL A 55 6.25 14.27 9.30
N GLU A 56 7.34 13.59 9.01
CA GLU A 56 7.62 13.05 7.68
C GLU A 56 6.66 11.89 7.35
N TYR A 57 5.91 12.01 6.24
CA TYR A 57 5.03 10.96 5.74
C TYR A 57 5.57 10.37 4.44
N LEU A 58 5.75 9.06 4.42
CA LEU A 58 6.17 8.26 3.27
C LEU A 58 4.98 7.49 2.70
N GLY A 59 4.97 7.21 1.41
CA GLY A 59 3.93 6.40 0.75
C GLY A 59 2.62 7.15 0.51
N ILE A 60 2.64 8.48 0.50
CA ILE A 60 1.52 9.34 0.12
C ILE A 60 1.90 10.19 -1.09
N ASP A 61 0.93 10.53 -1.95
CA ASP A 61 1.11 11.39 -3.13
C ASP A 61 2.22 10.92 -4.10
N ILE A 62 2.38 9.61 -4.26
CA ILE A 62 3.43 8.98 -5.06
C ILE A 62 2.96 8.56 -6.47
N ALA A 63 1.66 8.59 -6.74
CA ALA A 63 1.08 8.26 -8.04
C ALA A 63 0.10 9.33 -8.51
N ASP A 64 -0.03 9.52 -9.82
CA ASP A 64 -1.06 10.39 -10.37
C ASP A 64 -2.43 9.64 -10.38
N HIS A 65 -3.52 10.39 -10.22
CA HIS A 65 -4.87 9.83 -9.99
C HIS A 65 -5.43 9.06 -11.20
N ASP A 66 -4.86 9.23 -12.38
CA ASP A 66 -5.21 8.54 -13.63
C ASP A 66 -4.35 7.29 -13.89
N GLN A 67 -3.41 6.97 -13.01
CA GLN A 67 -2.55 5.81 -13.12
C GLN A 67 -3.11 4.62 -12.34
N ASN A 68 -2.95 3.41 -12.91
CA ASN A 68 -3.13 2.19 -12.14
C ASN A 68 -1.89 1.98 -11.26
N PHE A 69 -2.07 2.03 -9.94
CA PHE A 69 -0.99 1.84 -8.99
C PHE A 69 -1.23 0.56 -8.18
N SER A 70 -0.35 -0.40 -8.36
CA SER A 70 -0.42 -1.73 -7.74
C SER A 70 0.45 -1.83 -6.48
N VAL A 71 0.31 -2.94 -5.76
CA VAL A 71 1.21 -3.27 -4.64
C VAL A 71 2.67 -3.46 -5.12
N VAL A 72 2.88 -3.91 -6.36
CA VAL A 72 4.22 -4.04 -6.95
C VAL A 72 4.85 -2.66 -7.14
N ASP A 73 4.07 -1.69 -7.63
CA ASP A 73 4.54 -0.30 -7.77
C ASP A 73 4.89 0.31 -6.41
N TYR A 74 4.08 -0.01 -5.39
CA TYR A 74 4.36 0.40 -4.02
C TYR A 74 5.68 -0.19 -3.47
N LEU A 75 5.95 -1.47 -3.73
CA LEU A 75 7.21 -2.10 -3.34
C LEU A 75 8.40 -1.53 -4.10
N ASN A 76 8.25 -1.23 -5.38
CA ASN A 76 9.29 -0.55 -6.18
C ASN A 76 9.56 0.85 -5.61
N TYR A 77 8.53 1.61 -5.26
CA TYR A 77 8.71 2.90 -4.57
C TYR A 77 9.53 2.75 -3.28
N LEU A 78 9.27 1.72 -2.46
CA LEU A 78 10.07 1.48 -1.25
C LEU A 78 11.52 1.14 -1.55
N ILE A 79 11.81 0.48 -2.67
CA ILE A 79 13.18 0.23 -3.14
C ILE A 79 13.82 1.54 -3.59
N ASP A 80 13.13 2.34 -4.36
CA ASP A 80 13.63 3.61 -4.92
C ASP A 80 14.01 4.61 -3.83
N ILE A 81 13.29 4.65 -2.71
CA ILE A 81 13.62 5.50 -1.56
C ILE A 81 14.66 4.86 -0.61
N ASP A 82 15.21 3.72 -0.97
CA ASP A 82 16.15 2.94 -0.12
C ASP A 82 15.57 2.63 1.29
N PHE A 83 14.27 2.27 1.31
CA PHE A 83 13.53 2.01 2.56
C PHE A 83 14.21 0.97 3.48
N PRO A 84 14.80 -0.13 2.97
CA PRO A 84 15.54 -1.07 3.82
C PRO A 84 16.65 -0.38 4.62
N LYS A 85 17.44 0.50 4.00
CA LYS A 85 18.47 1.27 4.69
C LYS A 85 17.89 2.25 5.70
N MET A 86 16.79 2.95 5.34
CA MET A 86 16.11 3.84 6.27
C MET A 86 15.70 3.14 7.56
N THR A 87 15.24 1.86 7.51
CA THR A 87 14.86 1.09 8.70
C THR A 87 16.05 0.66 9.56
N TYR A 88 17.26 0.66 9.01
CA TYR A 88 18.51 0.48 9.80
C TYR A 88 18.88 1.76 10.54
N ASP A 89 18.75 2.90 9.88
CA ASP A 89 19.24 4.19 10.37
C ASP A 89 18.29 4.84 11.38
N LYS A 90 16.98 4.61 11.24
CA LYS A 90 15.95 5.22 12.11
C LYS A 90 14.76 4.29 12.34
N ASP A 91 14.02 4.54 13.40
CA ASP A 91 12.72 3.92 13.65
C ASP A 91 11.69 4.48 12.68
N ILE A 92 10.78 3.63 12.19
CA ILE A 92 9.70 4.02 11.27
C ILE A 92 8.39 3.38 11.75
N LEU A 93 7.29 4.14 11.72
CA LEU A 93 5.96 3.66 12.05
C LEU A 93 5.13 3.45 10.77
N ALA A 94 4.89 2.20 10.39
CA ALA A 94 4.02 1.83 9.27
C ALA A 94 2.57 1.75 9.73
N VAL A 95 1.68 2.50 9.07
CA VAL A 95 0.29 2.70 9.49
C VAL A 95 -0.66 2.44 8.34
N GLY A 96 -1.65 1.58 8.54
CA GLY A 96 -2.68 1.37 7.53
C GLY A 96 -3.65 0.25 7.83
N GLY A 97 -4.65 0.13 6.95
CA GLY A 97 -5.67 -0.93 7.00
C GLY A 97 -5.63 -1.85 5.77
N THR A 98 -4.78 -1.56 4.78
CA THR A 98 -4.68 -2.35 3.54
C THR A 98 -3.87 -3.62 3.80
N GLY A 99 -4.57 -4.74 4.02
CA GLY A 99 -3.95 -6.02 4.36
C GLY A 99 -2.92 -6.51 3.34
N LEU A 100 -3.12 -6.21 2.04
CA LEU A 100 -2.19 -6.59 0.98
C LEU A 100 -0.83 -5.88 1.11
N TYR A 101 -0.81 -4.56 1.34
CA TYR A 101 0.43 -3.80 1.53
C TYR A 101 1.18 -4.29 2.77
N PHE A 102 0.46 -4.44 3.87
CA PHE A 102 1.02 -4.98 5.10
C PHE A 102 1.59 -6.39 4.91
N SER A 103 0.83 -7.30 4.29
CA SER A 103 1.26 -8.68 4.06
C SER A 103 2.45 -8.76 3.10
N SER A 104 2.51 -7.91 2.07
CA SER A 104 3.62 -7.91 1.11
C SER A 104 4.95 -7.49 1.74
N MET A 105 4.91 -6.60 2.71
CA MET A 105 6.11 -6.17 3.45
C MET A 105 6.63 -7.24 4.43
N ILE A 106 5.72 -8.04 5.02
CA ILE A 106 6.11 -9.04 6.03
C ILE A 106 6.44 -10.39 5.40
N LYS A 107 5.66 -10.81 4.39
CA LYS A 107 5.70 -12.18 3.86
C LYS A 107 6.61 -12.36 2.64
N ASN A 108 7.28 -11.31 2.19
CA ASN A 108 8.15 -11.39 1.01
C ASN A 108 7.44 -12.01 -0.19
N PHE A 109 6.26 -11.46 -0.56
CA PHE A 109 5.47 -11.97 -1.67
C PHE A 109 6.25 -11.86 -2.98
N GLU A 110 6.43 -12.97 -3.68
CA GLU A 110 6.86 -12.97 -5.08
C GLU A 110 5.63 -12.69 -5.96
N PHE A 111 5.53 -11.46 -6.46
CA PHE A 111 4.51 -11.12 -7.45
C PHE A 111 5.02 -11.56 -8.84
N LYS A 112 4.34 -12.52 -9.44
CA LYS A 112 4.59 -12.87 -10.83
C LYS A 112 4.05 -11.76 -11.73
N PRO A 113 4.83 -11.32 -12.73
CA PRO A 113 4.34 -10.36 -13.71
C PRO A 113 3.10 -10.91 -14.40
N THR A 114 2.08 -10.08 -14.53
CA THR A 114 0.88 -10.42 -15.29
C THR A 114 1.20 -10.33 -16.78
N ASP A 115 0.91 -11.39 -17.55
CA ASP A 115 0.98 -11.33 -19.00
C ASP A 115 -0.22 -10.49 -19.52
N PRO A 116 0.04 -9.34 -20.17
CA PRO A 116 -1.04 -8.47 -20.65
C PRO A 116 -1.93 -9.14 -21.71
N THR A 117 -1.38 -10.07 -22.49
CA THR A 117 -2.10 -10.79 -23.54
C THR A 117 -3.11 -11.75 -22.91
N ILE A 118 -2.67 -12.55 -21.94
CA ILE A 118 -3.54 -13.47 -21.19
C ILE A 118 -4.63 -12.70 -20.46
N ARG A 119 -4.26 -11.57 -19.85
CA ARG A 119 -5.23 -10.71 -19.14
C ARG A 119 -6.30 -10.19 -20.10
N ALA A 120 -5.91 -9.65 -21.25
CA ALA A 120 -6.85 -9.15 -22.24
C ALA A 120 -7.79 -10.25 -22.79
N GLU A 121 -7.31 -11.48 -22.96
CA GLU A 121 -8.13 -12.62 -23.34
C GLU A 121 -9.14 -12.99 -22.25
N LEU A 122 -8.71 -13.04 -20.98
CA LEU A 122 -9.58 -13.37 -19.86
C LEU A 122 -10.65 -12.29 -19.61
N GLU A 123 -10.33 -11.02 -19.81
CA GLU A 123 -11.28 -9.89 -19.67
C GLU A 123 -12.42 -9.92 -20.69
N GLN A 124 -12.25 -10.65 -21.81
CA GLN A 124 -13.33 -10.84 -22.80
C GLN A 124 -14.30 -11.97 -22.43
N LEU A 125 -13.95 -12.80 -21.46
CA LEU A 125 -14.78 -13.93 -21.05
C LEU A 125 -15.89 -13.49 -20.12
N ASN A 126 -17.09 -14.07 -20.29
CA ASN A 126 -18.16 -13.90 -19.31
C ASN A 126 -17.94 -14.85 -18.10
N TYR A 127 -18.71 -14.62 -17.02
CA TYR A 127 -18.56 -15.36 -15.78
C TYR A 127 -18.61 -16.89 -15.95
N GLY A 128 -19.55 -17.41 -16.77
CA GLY A 128 -19.66 -18.86 -17.01
C GLY A 128 -18.45 -19.45 -17.75
N GLN A 129 -17.85 -18.68 -18.66
CA GLN A 129 -16.62 -19.06 -19.36
C GLN A 129 -15.42 -19.05 -18.41
N LEU A 130 -15.33 -18.05 -17.52
CA LEU A 130 -14.27 -17.98 -16.52
C LEU A 130 -14.34 -19.14 -15.52
N LEU A 131 -15.54 -19.56 -15.10
CA LEU A 131 -15.72 -20.75 -14.24
C LEU A 131 -15.21 -22.02 -14.93
N LYS A 132 -15.57 -22.24 -16.22
CA LYS A 132 -15.08 -23.39 -16.96
C LYS A 132 -13.56 -23.36 -17.14
N PHE A 133 -12.99 -22.18 -17.37
CA PHE A 133 -11.54 -21.99 -17.45
C PHE A 133 -10.88 -22.37 -16.12
N HIS A 134 -11.40 -21.89 -15.00
CA HIS A 134 -10.94 -22.22 -13.66
C HIS A 134 -10.97 -23.76 -13.39
N GLU A 135 -12.08 -24.43 -13.72
CA GLU A 135 -12.21 -25.88 -13.55
C GLU A 135 -11.22 -26.65 -14.42
N MET A 136 -11.05 -26.24 -15.68
CA MET A 136 -10.15 -26.90 -16.65
C MET A 136 -8.70 -26.82 -16.22
N TYR A 137 -8.25 -25.71 -15.70
CA TYR A 137 -6.86 -25.48 -15.28
C TYR A 137 -6.61 -25.78 -13.80
N LYS A 138 -7.64 -26.24 -13.05
CA LYS A 138 -7.53 -26.54 -11.61
C LYS A 138 -6.86 -25.45 -10.81
N ILE A 139 -7.22 -24.18 -11.08
CA ILE A 139 -6.65 -23.03 -10.40
C ILE A 139 -7.17 -23.03 -8.95
N GLU A 140 -6.27 -23.11 -7.99
CA GLU A 140 -6.67 -22.91 -6.58
C GLU A 140 -6.94 -21.41 -6.36
N LEU A 141 -8.13 -21.09 -5.88
CA LEU A 141 -8.46 -19.73 -5.46
C LEU A 141 -7.89 -19.49 -4.06
N PRO A 142 -7.38 -18.30 -3.80
CA PRO A 142 -6.80 -17.95 -2.51
C PRO A 142 -7.82 -17.91 -1.37
#